data_00cc6d789fe133776749bd45fd197574
#
_entry.id   00cc6d789fe133776749bd45fd197574
#
_cell.length_a   1.000
_cell.length_b   1.000
_cell.length_c   1.000
_cell.angle_alpha   90.00
_cell.angle_beta   90.00
_cell.angle_gamma   90.00
#
_symmetry.space_group_name_H-M   'P 1'
#
loop_
_entity.id
_entity.type
_entity.pdbx_description
1 polymer ?
#
loop_
_entity_poly.entity_id
_entity_poly.type
_entity_poly.pdbx_seq_one_letter_code
_entity_poly.pdbx_strand_id
1 'polypeptide(L)' 'MKIDFTFDTSYGTFCDAIVLPDDHTLTDDEIEAMKQQRLNNWIAVVTAPSVEE' A
#
# COMPACT_ATOMS: atom_id res chain seq x y z
N MET A 1 11.05 10.82 -6.67
CA MET A 1 11.30 10.28 -5.33
C MET A 1 10.54 8.99 -5.17
N LYS A 2 11.22 7.98 -4.68
CA LYS A 2 10.62 6.67 -4.50
C LYS A 2 10.61 6.33 -3.03
N ILE A 3 9.45 5.92 -2.53
CA ILE A 3 9.28 5.57 -1.12
C ILE A 3 8.95 4.09 -1.05
N ASP A 4 9.91 3.30 -0.58
CA ASP A 4 9.70 1.87 -0.39
C ASP A 4 9.10 1.65 0.98
N PHE A 5 8.18 0.71 1.10
CA PHE A 5 7.61 0.39 2.39
C PHE A 5 7.23 -1.08 2.45
N THR A 6 7.15 -1.59 3.66
CA THR A 6 6.86 -3.00 3.92
C THR A 6 5.95 -3.09 5.14
N PHE A 7 4.92 -3.91 5.02
CA PHE A 7 4.05 -4.21 6.16
C PHE A 7 4.06 -5.72 6.39
N ASP A 8 4.23 -6.11 7.64
CA ASP A 8 4.09 -7.51 8.03
C ASP A 8 2.65 -7.71 8.50
N THR A 9 1.96 -8.64 7.89
CA THR A 9 0.57 -8.91 8.23
C THR A 9 0.38 -10.39 8.47
N SER A 10 -0.77 -10.76 9.02
CA SER A 10 -1.10 -12.17 9.20
C SER A 10 -1.32 -12.89 7.87
N TYR A 11 -1.41 -12.17 6.78
CA TYR A 11 -1.55 -12.75 5.44
C TYR A 11 -0.21 -12.85 4.72
N GLY A 12 0.85 -12.38 5.34
CA GLY A 12 2.18 -12.38 4.74
C GLY A 12 2.77 -10.99 4.74
N THR A 13 3.91 -10.85 4.10
CA THR A 13 4.61 -9.58 4.01
C THR A 13 4.22 -8.86 2.73
N PHE A 14 3.78 -7.62 2.87
CA PHE A 14 3.41 -6.79 1.74
C PHE A 14 4.49 -5.75 1.51
N CYS A 15 5.09 -5.76 0.34
CA CYS A 15 6.12 -4.79 -0.04
C CYS A 15 5.64 -4.01 -1.24
N ASP A 16 5.79 -2.71 -1.21
CA ASP A 16 5.38 -1.86 -2.32
C ASP A 16 6.23 -0.60 -2.31
N ALA A 17 6.01 0.24 -3.28
CA ALA A 17 6.70 1.52 -3.36
C ALA A 17 5.77 2.55 -3.97
N ILE A 18 5.93 3.80 -3.53
CA ILE A 18 5.20 4.93 -4.07
C ILE A 18 6.19 5.83 -4.77
N VAL A 19 5.93 6.15 -6.04
CA VAL A 19 6.79 7.04 -6.80
C VAL A 19 6.11 8.40 -6.89
N LEU A 20 6.80 9.44 -6.42
CA LEU A 20 6.28 10.80 -6.41
C LEU A 20 7.28 11.72 -7.10
N PRO A 21 6.80 12.81 -7.71
CA PRO A 21 7.72 13.83 -8.22
C PRO A 21 8.48 14.47 -7.07
N ASP A 22 9.68 14.95 -7.34
CA ASP A 22 10.47 15.58 -6.30
C ASP A 22 9.81 16.85 -5.74
N ASP A 23 8.97 17.48 -6.54
CA ASP A 23 8.31 18.71 -6.12
C ASP A 23 6.89 18.47 -5.60
N HIS A 24 6.59 17.25 -5.16
CA HIS A 24 5.26 16.98 -4.62
C HIS A 24 5.04 17.78 -3.34
N THR A 25 3.77 18.05 -3.05
CA THR A 25 3.40 18.83 -1.87
C THR A 25 2.72 17.98 -0.81
N LEU A 26 2.85 16.66 -0.89
CA LEU A 26 2.24 15.77 0.08
C LEU A 26 2.96 15.82 1.41
N THR A 27 2.20 15.79 2.49
CA THR A 27 2.76 15.73 3.83
C THR A 27 3.05 14.28 4.21
N ASP A 28 3.79 14.08 5.29
CA ASP A 28 4.06 12.73 5.79
C ASP A 28 2.77 12.01 6.12
N ASP A 29 1.79 12.70 6.67
CA ASP A 29 0.50 12.09 6.99
C ASP A 29 -0.20 11.62 5.73
N GLU A 30 -0.12 12.40 4.67
CA GLU A 30 -0.74 12.03 3.39
C GLU A 30 -0.04 10.83 2.79
N ILE A 31 1.28 10.78 2.90
CA ILE A 31 2.05 9.65 2.39
C ILE A 31 1.71 8.38 3.17
N GLU A 32 1.57 8.49 4.49
CA GLU A 32 1.17 7.35 5.31
C GLU A 32 -0.22 6.86 4.93
N ALA A 33 -1.13 7.78 4.63
CA ALA A 33 -2.47 7.41 4.20
C ALA A 33 -2.43 6.64 2.88
N MET A 34 -1.54 7.03 1.98
CA MET A 34 -1.37 6.31 0.71
C MET A 34 -0.84 4.91 0.94
N LYS A 35 0.11 4.75 1.86
CA LYS A 35 0.63 3.43 2.21
C LYS A 35 -0.47 2.55 2.77
N GLN A 36 -1.28 3.08 3.67
CA GLN A 36 -2.38 2.33 4.26
C GLN A 36 -3.40 1.95 3.21
N GLN A 37 -3.68 2.85 2.27
CA GLN A 37 -4.60 2.56 1.20
C GLN A 37 -4.12 1.38 0.37
N ARG A 38 -2.84 1.36 0.05
CA ARG A 38 -2.28 0.26 -0.73
C ARG A 38 -2.32 -1.04 0.04
N LEU A 39 -2.04 -0.99 1.34
CA LEU A 39 -2.12 -2.17 2.18
C LEU A 39 -3.56 -2.70 2.22
N ASN A 40 -4.52 -1.80 2.41
CA ASN A 40 -5.93 -2.20 2.46
C ASN A 40 -6.37 -2.83 1.16
N ASN A 41 -5.93 -2.30 0.02
CA ASN A 41 -6.26 -2.86 -1.27
C ASN A 41 -5.67 -4.27 -1.41
N TRP A 42 -4.44 -4.46 -0.96
CA TRP A 42 -3.79 -5.76 -1.02
C TRP A 42 -4.50 -6.77 -0.13
N ILE A 43 -4.86 -6.35 1.08
CA ILE A 43 -5.58 -7.22 2.01
C ILE A 43 -6.92 -7.63 1.41
N ALA A 44 -7.61 -6.70 0.77
CA ALA A 44 -8.87 -7.01 0.13
C ALA A 44 -8.70 -8.06 -0.97
N VAL A 45 -7.58 -8.00 -1.69
CA VAL A 45 -7.32 -8.99 -2.74
C VAL A 45 -7.03 -10.36 -2.14
N VAL A 46 -6.19 -10.42 -1.11
CA VAL A 46 -5.78 -11.72 -0.55
C VAL A 46 -6.86 -12.34 0.30
N THR A 47 -7.82 -11.57 0.77
CA THR A 47 -8.93 -12.08 1.58
C THR A 47 -10.23 -12.17 0.80
N ALA A 48 -10.24 -11.76 -0.45
CA ALA A 48 -11.46 -11.82 -1.25
C ALA A 48 -11.88 -13.27 -1.41
N PRO A 49 -13.17 -13.55 -1.32
CA PRO A 49 -13.62 -14.91 -1.57
C PRO A 49 -13.37 -15.29 -3.02
N SER A 50 -13.07 -16.53 -3.23
CA SER A 50 -12.92 -17.00 -4.58
C SER A 50 -14.23 -16.87 -5.30
N VAL A 51 -14.22 -16.22 -6.40
CA VAL A 51 -15.42 -16.06 -7.14
C VAL A 51 -15.34 -16.94 -8.33
N GLU A 52 -16.13 -17.88 -8.31
CA GLU A 52 -16.15 -18.66 -9.36
C GLU A 52 -17.32 -18.61 -9.87
N GLU A 53 -17.52 -18.27 -10.56
CA GLU A 53 -18.66 -18.23 -10.89
C GLU A 53 -18.99 -18.74 -11.48
#